data_9dc0fb63e35a27a0f59044baea64036a
#
_entry.id   9dc0fb63e35a27a0f59044baea64036a
#
_cell.length_a   1.000
_cell.length_b   1.000
_cell.length_c   1.000
_cell.angle_alpha   90.00
_cell.angle_beta   90.00
_cell.angle_gamma   90.00
#
_symmetry.space_group_name_H-M   'P 1'
#
loop_
_entity.id
_entity.type
_entity.pdbx_description
1 polymer ?
#
loop_
_entity_poly.entity_id
_entity_poly.type
_entity_poly.pdbx_seq_one_letter_code
_entity_poly.pdbx_strand_id
1 'polypeptide(L)'
;MSKEYDVIIVGGGATGAGTARDCAMRGLKTLLLERHDLSAGATGRNHGLLHSGDRYAVTDQESAEECIRENMILRKVARHCVEETDGLFITLPEDDLGFQSTFIDACLRAGINAEAIDPKEAIRMEPSVNKTLTGAVKVPDGAVDPFRLTMANVLDARLHGADVLTYHEVTAVVKEGDRVVGVEVYDTQKKEKKVLRSRLVINAGGIWGHAIAEMAGATVNMFPAKGALLIFGHRVNNLVINRCRKPADADILVPGDTICLIGTTSSRLPYDQIDDMKVTADEVDLLLREGEKLAPELAYTRILRAYAGVRPLVAADNDPSGRSISRGIVCLDHETRDGIPGFITITGGKLMTYRLMAEWATDLACKKLGVDKPCQTADIPLPGSEITEEDRYATGFDLGGKAARGRHGSRSVNIKAENKYDESLVCECEGVSVAEVNYAIETLDAKNITNLRRRTRLGMGTCQGELCACRAAGLLSKANGCSRKSVEDLAGFMNERWKGMAPVSWGDTLSEAQFTSWIYEGVCGLDAFDKKGE
;
A
#
# COMPACT_ATOMS: atom_id res chain seq x y z
N MET A 1 30.96 18.53 8.47
CA MET A 1 29.83 18.82 9.38
C MET A 1 28.73 17.87 9.06
N SER A 2 28.14 17.17 10.03
CA SER A 2 26.97 16.32 9.82
C SER A 2 25.79 17.19 9.34
N LYS A 3 25.10 16.74 8.29
CA LYS A 3 23.92 17.45 7.77
C LYS A 3 22.85 17.48 8.87
N GLU A 4 22.41 18.65 9.30
CA GLU A 4 21.36 18.82 10.29
C GLU A 4 20.02 19.05 9.60
N TYR A 5 18.98 18.40 10.06
CA TYR A 5 17.62 18.47 9.53
C TYR A 5 16.70 19.26 10.48
N ASP A 6 15.67 19.88 9.95
CA ASP A 6 14.58 20.40 10.77
C ASP A 6 13.73 19.24 11.28
N VAL A 7 13.40 18.29 10.39
CA VAL A 7 12.54 17.15 10.70
C VAL A 7 13.16 15.85 10.16
N ILE A 8 13.21 14.83 11.01
CA ILE A 8 13.42 13.43 10.60
C ILE A 8 12.10 12.69 10.76
N ILE A 9 11.65 12.00 9.69
CA ILE A 9 10.45 11.18 9.66
C ILE A 9 10.86 9.71 9.62
N VAL A 10 10.31 8.90 10.51
CA VAL A 10 10.59 7.47 10.64
C VAL A 10 9.42 6.66 10.09
N GLY A 11 9.64 5.93 8.99
CA GLY A 11 8.66 5.08 8.33
C GLY A 11 8.29 5.55 6.91
N GLY A 12 8.59 4.71 5.90
CA GLY A 12 8.37 4.97 4.47
C GLY A 12 7.03 4.42 3.93
N GLY A 13 5.98 4.35 4.76
CA GLY A 13 4.61 4.12 4.32
C GLY A 13 3.96 5.37 3.74
N ALA A 14 2.69 5.28 3.34
CA ALA A 14 1.94 6.41 2.76
C ALA A 14 1.93 7.63 3.70
N THR A 15 1.71 7.42 5.01
CA THR A 15 1.70 8.50 6.01
C THR A 15 3.05 9.21 6.09
N GLY A 16 4.16 8.47 6.22
CA GLY A 16 5.49 9.09 6.29
C GLY A 16 5.90 9.76 4.98
N ALA A 17 5.57 9.17 3.83
CA ALA A 17 5.82 9.79 2.52
C ALA A 17 5.02 11.08 2.33
N GLY A 18 3.73 11.08 2.73
CA GLY A 18 2.88 12.29 2.74
C GLY A 18 3.41 13.36 3.68
N THR A 19 3.85 12.97 4.88
CA THR A 19 4.47 13.90 5.87
C THR A 19 5.77 14.48 5.32
N ALA A 20 6.61 13.68 4.66
CA ALA A 20 7.83 14.17 4.02
C ALA A 20 7.55 15.17 2.90
N ARG A 21 6.50 14.89 2.09
CA ARG A 21 6.03 15.81 1.07
C ARG A 21 5.59 17.14 1.67
N ASP A 22 4.68 17.11 2.65
CA ASP A 22 4.12 18.34 3.22
C ASP A 22 5.17 19.16 3.99
N CYS A 23 6.03 18.52 4.79
CA CYS A 23 7.16 19.17 5.44
C CYS A 23 8.08 19.89 4.44
N ALA A 24 8.46 19.21 3.35
CA ALA A 24 9.35 19.77 2.33
C ALA A 24 8.67 20.92 1.56
N MET A 25 7.39 20.80 1.18
CA MET A 25 6.61 21.86 0.54
C MET A 25 6.51 23.11 1.42
N ARG A 26 6.44 22.94 2.73
CA ARG A 26 6.48 24.07 3.69
C ARG A 26 7.89 24.59 3.97
N GLY A 27 8.91 24.04 3.31
CA GLY A 27 10.30 24.51 3.36
C GLY A 27 11.12 24.00 4.52
N LEU A 28 10.65 22.99 5.25
CA LEU A 28 11.40 22.30 6.28
C LEU A 28 12.46 21.38 5.65
N LYS A 29 13.69 21.41 6.16
CA LYS A 29 14.77 20.52 5.74
C LYS A 29 14.48 19.11 6.28
N THR A 30 13.95 18.26 5.41
CA THR A 30 13.30 17.01 5.76
C THR A 30 14.14 15.79 5.36
N LEU A 31 14.17 14.78 6.24
CA LEU A 31 14.69 13.46 5.98
C LEU A 31 13.64 12.40 6.28
N LEU A 32 13.39 11.50 5.33
CA LEU A 32 12.59 10.29 5.52
C LEU A 32 13.49 9.07 5.64
N LEU A 33 13.28 8.27 6.69
CA LEU A 33 13.99 7.02 6.95
C LEU A 33 13.04 5.82 6.86
N GLU A 34 13.45 4.77 6.13
CA GLU A 34 12.72 3.51 6.04
C GLU A 34 13.69 2.33 6.18
N ARG A 35 13.35 1.37 7.06
CA ARG A 35 14.22 0.20 7.34
C ARG A 35 14.31 -0.79 6.18
N HIS A 36 13.27 -0.84 5.34
CA HIS A 36 13.19 -1.69 4.15
C HIS A 36 13.03 -0.83 2.90
N ASP A 37 12.16 -1.24 2.00
CA ASP A 37 11.70 -0.43 0.88
C ASP A 37 10.40 0.30 1.22
N LEU A 38 10.09 1.34 0.47
CA LEU A 38 8.84 2.08 0.58
C LEU A 38 7.62 1.13 0.52
N SER A 39 6.59 1.44 1.30
CA SER A 39 5.35 0.66 1.36
C SER A 39 5.52 -0.80 1.84
N ALA A 40 6.57 -1.13 2.58
CA ALA A 40 6.80 -2.49 3.08
C ALA A 40 5.80 -2.95 4.15
N GLY A 41 5.22 -2.00 4.91
CA GLY A 41 4.24 -2.23 5.97
C GLY A 41 2.79 -2.31 5.46
N ALA A 42 1.83 -1.84 6.28
CA ALA A 42 0.39 -1.86 6.00
C ALA A 42 0.01 -1.20 4.67
N THR A 43 0.77 -0.19 4.25
CA THR A 43 0.57 0.52 2.98
C THR A 43 0.59 -0.41 1.77
N GLY A 44 1.53 -1.35 1.69
CA GLY A 44 1.62 -2.31 0.59
C GLY A 44 0.92 -3.65 0.85
N ARG A 45 0.16 -3.76 1.96
CA ARG A 45 -0.47 -5.00 2.41
C ARG A 45 -1.95 -4.82 2.71
N ASN A 46 -2.65 -4.07 1.87
CA ASN A 46 -4.10 -3.85 1.90
C ASN A 46 -4.72 -4.18 0.53
N HIS A 47 -6.03 -4.06 0.40
CA HIS A 47 -6.74 -4.37 -0.85
C HIS A 47 -6.75 -3.23 -1.88
N GLY A 48 -6.16 -2.09 -1.59
CA GLY A 48 -6.16 -0.95 -2.51
C GLY A 48 -7.52 -0.27 -2.70
N LEU A 49 -8.45 -0.40 -1.76
CA LEU A 49 -9.73 0.31 -1.83
C LEU A 49 -9.53 1.81 -1.57
N LEU A 50 -9.95 2.64 -2.52
CA LEU A 50 -10.18 4.06 -2.31
C LEU A 50 -11.58 4.23 -1.71
N HIS A 51 -11.65 4.10 -0.39
CA HIS A 51 -12.88 4.04 0.38
C HIS A 51 -13.58 5.41 0.41
N SER A 52 -14.89 5.44 0.16
CA SER A 52 -15.69 6.66 0.32
C SER A 52 -16.10 6.95 1.76
N GLY A 53 -15.89 5.98 2.67
CA GLY A 53 -16.29 6.11 4.07
C GLY A 53 -17.60 5.40 4.44
N ASP A 54 -18.30 4.89 3.47
CA ASP A 54 -19.59 4.21 3.55
C ASP A 54 -19.66 3.14 4.65
N ARG A 55 -18.66 2.26 4.76
CA ARG A 55 -18.60 1.19 5.80
C ARG A 55 -18.54 1.72 7.23
N TYR A 56 -18.20 2.98 7.42
CA TYR A 56 -18.16 3.66 8.72
C TYR A 56 -19.39 4.51 8.97
N ALA A 57 -20.13 4.90 7.95
CA ALA A 57 -21.22 5.89 8.02
C ALA A 57 -22.26 5.59 9.10
N VAL A 58 -22.57 4.29 9.36
CA VAL A 58 -23.54 3.87 10.37
C VAL A 58 -22.96 3.92 11.80
N THR A 59 -21.65 3.72 11.98
CA THR A 59 -21.03 3.50 13.30
C THR A 59 -20.02 4.55 13.72
N ASP A 60 -19.43 5.28 12.78
CA ASP A 60 -18.34 6.25 12.98
C ASP A 60 -18.45 7.35 11.93
N GLN A 61 -19.38 8.28 12.16
CA GLN A 61 -19.75 9.36 11.23
C GLN A 61 -18.55 10.25 10.87
N GLU A 62 -17.72 10.61 11.86
CA GLU A 62 -16.54 11.46 11.68
C GLU A 62 -15.53 10.80 10.73
N SER A 63 -15.24 9.50 10.95
CA SER A 63 -14.39 8.72 10.04
C SER A 63 -14.95 8.62 8.63
N ALA A 64 -16.27 8.59 8.46
CA ALA A 64 -16.91 8.56 7.15
C ALA A 64 -16.73 9.90 6.41
N GLU A 65 -16.94 11.02 7.09
CA GLU A 65 -16.75 12.37 6.55
C GLU A 65 -15.29 12.64 6.14
N GLU A 66 -14.32 12.21 6.98
CA GLU A 66 -12.90 12.29 6.63
C GLU A 66 -12.60 11.49 5.37
N CYS A 67 -13.13 10.26 5.26
CA CYS A 67 -12.86 9.38 4.13
C CYS A 67 -13.39 9.95 2.82
N ILE A 68 -14.66 10.42 2.77
CA ILE A 68 -15.20 10.96 1.51
C ILE A 68 -14.47 12.22 1.08
N ARG A 69 -14.11 13.11 2.00
CA ARG A 69 -13.33 14.30 1.71
C ARG A 69 -11.98 13.94 1.09
N GLU A 70 -11.24 13.04 1.72
CA GLU A 70 -9.92 12.62 1.21
C GLU A 70 -10.01 11.79 -0.08
N ASN A 71 -11.06 10.95 -0.23
CA ASN A 71 -11.34 10.25 -1.49
C ASN A 71 -11.44 11.24 -2.67
N MET A 72 -12.26 12.28 -2.52
CA MET A 72 -12.47 13.29 -3.57
C MET A 72 -11.20 14.10 -3.84
N ILE A 73 -10.39 14.39 -2.81
CA ILE A 73 -9.08 15.04 -3.00
C ILE A 73 -8.14 14.13 -3.81
N LEU A 74 -8.02 12.85 -3.44
CA LEU A 74 -7.10 11.92 -4.12
C LEU A 74 -7.48 11.70 -5.59
N ARG A 75 -8.77 11.64 -5.94
CA ARG A 75 -9.23 11.60 -7.33
C ARG A 75 -8.70 12.79 -8.14
N LYS A 76 -8.56 13.96 -7.52
CA LYS A 76 -8.06 15.18 -8.15
C LYS A 76 -6.53 15.20 -8.21
N VAL A 77 -5.86 14.95 -7.06
CA VAL A 77 -4.41 15.18 -6.93
C VAL A 77 -3.55 13.95 -7.22
N ALA A 78 -4.12 12.74 -7.28
CA ALA A 78 -3.42 11.47 -7.46
C ALA A 78 -3.98 10.62 -8.62
N ARG A 79 -4.43 11.23 -9.71
CA ARG A 79 -5.18 10.59 -10.81
C ARG A 79 -4.56 9.31 -11.35
N HIS A 80 -3.25 9.28 -11.60
CA HIS A 80 -2.55 8.10 -12.13
C HIS A 80 -2.43 6.96 -11.11
N CYS A 81 -2.74 7.22 -9.83
CA CYS A 81 -2.75 6.23 -8.76
C CYS A 81 -4.14 5.67 -8.51
N VAL A 82 -5.19 6.33 -9.01
CA VAL A 82 -6.61 6.02 -8.74
C VAL A 82 -7.28 5.45 -9.98
N GLU A 83 -8.09 4.42 -9.79
CA GLU A 83 -9.06 3.92 -10.76
C GLU A 83 -10.47 4.22 -10.25
N GLU A 84 -11.21 5.05 -10.99
CA GLU A 84 -12.56 5.47 -10.63
C GLU A 84 -13.55 4.38 -11.03
N THR A 85 -13.67 3.34 -10.20
CA THR A 85 -14.48 2.15 -10.48
C THR A 85 -15.93 2.30 -10.04
N ASP A 86 -16.25 3.22 -9.12
CA ASP A 86 -17.44 3.16 -8.27
C ASP A 86 -17.49 1.89 -7.41
N GLY A 87 -18.53 1.76 -6.58
CA GLY A 87 -18.76 0.61 -5.72
C GLY A 87 -20.22 0.22 -5.65
N LEU A 88 -20.48 -1.07 -5.44
CA LEU A 88 -21.77 -1.65 -5.18
C LEU A 88 -21.82 -2.28 -3.79
N PHE A 89 -22.78 -1.88 -2.97
CA PHE A 89 -23.17 -2.59 -1.75
C PHE A 89 -24.37 -3.47 -2.07
N ILE A 90 -24.18 -4.80 -2.10
CA ILE A 90 -25.22 -5.75 -2.45
C ILE A 90 -25.86 -6.37 -1.21
N THR A 91 -27.18 -6.53 -1.22
CA THR A 91 -27.95 -7.26 -0.22
C THR A 91 -28.30 -8.62 -0.79
N LEU A 92 -27.90 -9.70 -0.12
CA LEU A 92 -28.25 -11.07 -0.50
C LEU A 92 -29.49 -11.55 0.25
N PRO A 93 -30.14 -12.67 -0.18
CA PRO A 93 -31.37 -13.16 0.45
C PRO A 93 -31.27 -13.42 1.96
N GLU A 94 -30.08 -13.76 2.45
CA GLU A 94 -29.80 -13.98 3.88
C GLU A 94 -29.53 -12.69 4.67
N ASP A 95 -29.35 -11.54 4.00
CA ASP A 95 -29.12 -10.25 4.65
C ASP A 95 -30.42 -9.51 4.94
N ASP A 96 -30.37 -8.59 5.91
CA ASP A 96 -31.50 -7.70 6.21
C ASP A 96 -31.61 -6.57 5.18
N LEU A 97 -32.61 -6.66 4.29
CA LEU A 97 -32.88 -5.61 3.30
C LEU A 97 -33.24 -4.26 3.97
N GLY A 98 -33.79 -4.28 5.19
CA GLY A 98 -34.09 -3.06 5.96
C GLY A 98 -32.84 -2.26 6.35
N PHE A 99 -31.66 -2.91 6.42
CA PHE A 99 -30.39 -2.24 6.69
C PHE A 99 -30.03 -1.25 5.57
N GLN A 100 -30.47 -1.47 4.33
CA GLN A 100 -30.14 -0.63 3.19
C GLN A 100 -30.58 0.83 3.36
N SER A 101 -31.78 1.08 3.89
CA SER A 101 -32.26 2.46 4.15
C SER A 101 -31.43 3.14 5.21
N THR A 102 -31.14 2.46 6.32
CA THR A 102 -30.27 2.98 7.39
C THR A 102 -28.87 3.31 6.87
N PHE A 103 -28.32 2.47 6.00
CA PHE A 103 -27.03 2.65 5.36
C PHE A 103 -27.01 3.89 4.45
N ILE A 104 -28.02 4.04 3.56
CA ILE A 104 -28.13 5.19 2.65
C ILE A 104 -28.25 6.49 3.46
N ASP A 105 -29.14 6.54 4.44
CA ASP A 105 -29.34 7.73 5.27
C ASP A 105 -28.06 8.12 6.01
N ALA A 106 -27.31 7.15 6.50
CA ALA A 106 -26.03 7.40 7.17
C ALA A 106 -24.96 7.92 6.19
N CYS A 107 -24.88 7.34 4.99
CA CYS A 107 -23.98 7.80 3.92
C CYS A 107 -24.28 9.25 3.53
N LEU A 108 -25.55 9.56 3.27
CA LEU A 108 -25.95 10.93 2.88
C LEU A 108 -25.62 11.95 3.96
N ARG A 109 -25.81 11.61 5.24
CA ARG A 109 -25.40 12.51 6.35
C ARG A 109 -23.89 12.75 6.38
N ALA A 110 -23.07 11.75 5.99
CA ALA A 110 -21.62 11.91 5.89
C ALA A 110 -21.16 12.64 4.62
N GLY A 111 -22.09 13.04 3.74
CA GLY A 111 -21.77 13.64 2.44
C GLY A 111 -21.34 12.63 1.37
N ILE A 112 -21.62 11.34 1.58
CA ILE A 112 -21.36 10.26 0.62
C ILE A 112 -22.59 10.10 -0.26
N ASN A 113 -22.43 10.23 -1.57
CA ASN A 113 -23.51 10.01 -2.54
C ASN A 113 -23.81 8.50 -2.64
N ALA A 114 -24.84 8.04 -1.92
CA ALA A 114 -25.32 6.66 -1.92
C ALA A 114 -26.71 6.58 -2.55
N GLU A 115 -26.85 5.74 -3.56
CA GLU A 115 -28.08 5.61 -4.36
C GLU A 115 -28.54 4.15 -4.40
N ALA A 116 -29.79 3.89 -4.00
CA ALA A 116 -30.42 2.59 -4.21
C ALA A 116 -30.67 2.38 -5.70
N ILE A 117 -30.21 1.25 -6.22
CA ILE A 117 -30.42 0.87 -7.63
C ILE A 117 -31.16 -0.47 -7.72
N ASP A 118 -31.88 -0.65 -8.83
CA ASP A 118 -32.58 -1.90 -9.11
C ASP A 118 -31.57 -3.07 -9.22
N PRO A 119 -31.87 -4.27 -8.64
CA PRO A 119 -31.00 -5.44 -8.75
C PRO A 119 -30.60 -5.81 -10.18
N LYS A 120 -31.50 -5.66 -11.16
CA LYS A 120 -31.18 -5.93 -12.56
C LYS A 120 -30.21 -4.89 -13.14
N GLU A 121 -30.31 -3.64 -12.67
CA GLU A 121 -29.34 -2.61 -13.03
C GLU A 121 -27.96 -2.91 -12.45
N ALA A 122 -27.88 -3.28 -11.18
CA ALA A 122 -26.64 -3.71 -10.55
C ALA A 122 -25.96 -4.86 -11.32
N ILE A 123 -26.73 -5.86 -11.76
CA ILE A 123 -26.24 -6.98 -12.58
C ILE A 123 -25.77 -6.52 -13.96
N ARG A 124 -26.39 -5.49 -14.55
CA ARG A 124 -25.92 -4.93 -15.83
C ARG A 124 -24.63 -4.14 -15.69
N MET A 125 -24.50 -3.38 -14.59
CA MET A 125 -23.30 -2.61 -14.29
C MET A 125 -22.10 -3.51 -13.96
N GLU A 126 -22.35 -4.57 -13.18
CA GLU A 126 -21.34 -5.54 -12.76
C GLU A 126 -21.83 -6.98 -13.01
N PRO A 127 -21.50 -7.54 -14.20
CA PRO A 127 -21.97 -8.89 -14.56
C PRO A 127 -21.44 -10.02 -13.69
N SER A 128 -20.35 -9.81 -12.94
CA SER A 128 -19.78 -10.82 -12.04
C SER A 128 -20.51 -10.94 -10.71
N VAL A 129 -21.33 -9.93 -10.35
CA VAL A 129 -22.02 -9.91 -9.06
C VAL A 129 -22.98 -11.09 -8.92
N ASN A 130 -23.18 -11.56 -7.69
CA ASN A 130 -24.14 -12.63 -7.38
C ASN A 130 -25.56 -12.28 -7.87
N LYS A 131 -26.12 -13.12 -8.74
CA LYS A 131 -27.41 -12.89 -9.40
C LYS A 131 -28.62 -13.03 -8.48
N THR A 132 -28.43 -13.56 -7.27
CA THR A 132 -29.50 -13.72 -6.27
C THR A 132 -29.70 -12.49 -5.39
N LEU A 133 -28.93 -11.39 -5.64
CA LEU A 133 -29.07 -10.17 -4.84
C LEU A 133 -30.52 -9.66 -4.84
N THR A 134 -30.96 -9.16 -3.69
CA THR A 134 -32.32 -8.63 -3.46
C THR A 134 -32.34 -7.10 -3.41
N GLY A 135 -31.18 -6.46 -3.30
CA GLY A 135 -31.01 -5.02 -3.29
C GLY A 135 -29.58 -4.62 -3.60
N ALA A 136 -29.38 -3.38 -4.05
CA ALA A 136 -28.07 -2.82 -4.28
C ALA A 136 -28.05 -1.30 -4.00
N VAL A 137 -26.89 -0.81 -3.52
CA VAL A 137 -26.62 0.62 -3.35
C VAL A 137 -25.32 0.95 -4.08
N LYS A 138 -25.37 1.96 -4.95
CA LYS A 138 -24.19 2.52 -5.62
C LYS A 138 -23.55 3.57 -4.74
N VAL A 139 -22.20 3.56 -4.64
CA VAL A 139 -21.40 4.52 -3.85
C VAL A 139 -20.15 4.96 -4.64
N PRO A 140 -19.53 6.11 -4.31
CA PRO A 140 -18.34 6.61 -5.00
C PRO A 140 -17.04 5.99 -4.46
N ASP A 141 -16.98 4.67 -4.34
CA ASP A 141 -15.74 3.95 -4.06
C ASP A 141 -14.82 3.95 -5.30
N GLY A 142 -13.58 3.52 -5.13
CA GLY A 142 -12.62 3.36 -6.21
C GLY A 142 -11.51 2.39 -5.82
N ALA A 143 -10.58 2.15 -6.73
CA ALA A 143 -9.35 1.46 -6.41
C ALA A 143 -8.17 2.44 -6.44
N VAL A 144 -7.17 2.20 -5.60
CA VAL A 144 -5.93 2.99 -5.55
C VAL A 144 -4.73 2.07 -5.46
N ASP A 145 -3.72 2.32 -6.29
CA ASP A 145 -2.43 1.62 -6.16
C ASP A 145 -1.58 2.30 -5.07
N PRO A 146 -1.38 1.66 -3.91
CA PRO A 146 -0.68 2.26 -2.79
C PRO A 146 0.81 2.45 -3.04
N PHE A 147 1.40 1.67 -3.94
CA PHE A 147 2.81 1.77 -4.29
C PHE A 147 3.07 3.00 -5.16
N ARG A 148 2.22 3.21 -6.20
CA ARG A 148 2.26 4.42 -7.05
C ARG A 148 2.05 5.67 -6.20
N LEU A 149 1.04 5.63 -5.31
CA LEU A 149 0.69 6.74 -4.42
C LEU A 149 1.86 7.13 -3.52
N THR A 150 2.48 6.15 -2.85
CA THR A 150 3.62 6.40 -1.96
C THR A 150 4.82 6.93 -2.74
N MET A 151 5.13 6.32 -3.90
CA MET A 151 6.25 6.75 -4.73
C MET A 151 6.07 8.17 -5.26
N ALA A 152 4.86 8.54 -5.69
CA ALA A 152 4.55 9.89 -6.16
C ALA A 152 4.75 10.94 -5.05
N ASN A 153 4.34 10.65 -3.81
CA ASN A 153 4.62 11.52 -2.65
C ASN A 153 6.13 11.66 -2.37
N VAL A 154 6.88 10.56 -2.45
CA VAL A 154 8.35 10.57 -2.26
C VAL A 154 9.03 11.39 -3.35
N LEU A 155 8.61 11.25 -4.60
CA LEU A 155 9.15 12.04 -5.71
C LEU A 155 8.88 13.53 -5.52
N ASP A 156 7.67 13.89 -5.11
CA ASP A 156 7.32 15.28 -4.84
C ASP A 156 8.10 15.85 -3.64
N ALA A 157 8.25 15.07 -2.58
CA ALA A 157 9.09 15.44 -1.45
C ALA A 157 10.55 15.72 -1.89
N ARG A 158 11.13 14.88 -2.76
CA ARG A 158 12.48 15.07 -3.32
C ARG A 158 12.57 16.31 -4.19
N LEU A 159 11.55 16.59 -5.01
CA LEU A 159 11.48 17.83 -5.82
C LEU A 159 11.49 19.09 -4.95
N HIS A 160 10.97 19.00 -3.73
CA HIS A 160 10.98 20.08 -2.74
C HIS A 160 12.17 20.01 -1.78
N GLY A 161 13.18 19.17 -2.06
CA GLY A 161 14.45 19.13 -1.34
C GLY A 161 14.54 18.17 -0.16
N ALA A 162 13.57 17.26 0.04
CA ALA A 162 13.68 16.21 1.04
C ALA A 162 14.70 15.15 0.65
N ASP A 163 15.47 14.66 1.64
CA ASP A 163 16.24 13.43 1.52
C ASP A 163 15.38 12.22 1.90
N VAL A 164 15.56 11.10 1.19
CA VAL A 164 14.85 9.85 1.45
C VAL A 164 15.86 8.70 1.45
N LEU A 165 15.97 8.00 2.56
CA LEU A 165 16.88 6.88 2.74
C LEU A 165 16.09 5.61 3.07
N THR A 166 16.03 4.69 2.11
CA THR A 166 15.55 3.33 2.29
C THR A 166 16.67 2.42 2.80
N TYR A 167 16.33 1.30 3.42
CA TYR A 167 17.29 0.36 4.03
C TYR A 167 18.11 0.99 5.18
N HIS A 168 17.50 1.96 5.86
CA HIS A 168 18.05 2.62 7.04
C HIS A 168 17.12 2.41 8.23
N GLU A 169 17.51 1.51 9.12
CA GLU A 169 16.75 1.17 10.32
C GLU A 169 17.11 2.12 11.47
N VAL A 170 16.09 2.73 12.09
CA VAL A 170 16.30 3.50 13.33
C VAL A 170 16.49 2.50 14.47
N THR A 171 17.66 2.55 15.11
CA THR A 171 18.05 1.65 16.20
C THR A 171 18.00 2.31 17.57
N ALA A 172 18.00 3.64 17.63
CA ALA A 172 17.81 4.41 18.86
C ALA A 172 17.31 5.83 18.57
N VAL A 173 16.62 6.41 19.53
CA VAL A 173 16.30 7.84 19.55
C VAL A 173 17.35 8.56 20.41
N VAL A 174 17.97 9.61 19.86
CA VAL A 174 19.03 10.37 20.52
C VAL A 174 18.43 11.53 21.29
N LYS A 175 18.77 11.64 22.57
CA LYS A 175 18.27 12.68 23.48
C LYS A 175 19.41 13.54 24.06
N GLU A 176 19.12 14.79 24.32
CA GLU A 176 19.90 15.71 25.16
C GLU A 176 19.01 16.21 26.30
N GLY A 177 19.25 15.71 27.52
CA GLY A 177 18.27 15.80 28.61
C GLY A 177 16.98 15.04 28.23
N ASP A 178 15.84 15.71 28.35
CA ASP A 178 14.54 15.13 27.96
C ASP A 178 14.19 15.35 26.48
N ARG A 179 14.95 16.21 25.78
CA ARG A 179 14.69 16.58 24.40
C ARG A 179 15.24 15.56 23.42
N VAL A 180 14.42 15.14 22.47
CA VAL A 180 14.85 14.37 21.29
C VAL A 180 15.55 15.31 20.31
N VAL A 181 16.79 14.94 19.89
CA VAL A 181 17.66 15.72 19.01
C VAL A 181 18.13 14.95 17.77
N GLY A 182 17.54 13.79 17.51
CA GLY A 182 17.86 12.96 16.35
C GLY A 182 17.67 11.48 16.59
N VAL A 183 18.24 10.66 15.71
CA VAL A 183 18.17 9.20 15.75
C VAL A 183 19.51 8.56 15.41
N GLU A 184 19.78 7.39 15.98
CA GLU A 184 20.81 6.47 15.47
C GLU A 184 20.18 5.57 14.42
N VAL A 185 20.85 5.40 13.28
CA VAL A 185 20.39 4.55 12.18
C VAL A 185 21.44 3.52 11.80
N TYR A 186 20.98 2.34 11.42
CA TYR A 186 21.78 1.28 10.83
C TYR A 186 21.48 1.19 9.33
N ASP A 187 22.48 1.44 8.49
CA ASP A 187 22.42 1.20 7.05
C ASP A 187 22.59 -0.31 6.81
N THR A 188 21.50 -1.00 6.49
CA THR A 188 21.50 -2.47 6.34
C THR A 188 22.26 -2.94 5.10
N GLN A 189 22.48 -2.07 4.12
CA GLN A 189 23.24 -2.38 2.90
C GLN A 189 24.74 -2.23 3.10
N LYS A 190 25.16 -1.14 3.77
CA LYS A 190 26.57 -0.87 4.08
C LYS A 190 27.03 -1.49 5.39
N LYS A 191 26.09 -1.95 6.22
CA LYS A 191 26.35 -2.47 7.57
C LYS A 191 27.04 -1.47 8.48
N GLU A 192 26.65 -0.20 8.39
CA GLU A 192 27.23 0.91 9.13
C GLU A 192 26.17 1.60 10.01
N LYS A 193 26.59 2.05 11.18
CA LYS A 193 25.79 2.90 12.07
C LYS A 193 26.19 4.36 11.94
N LYS A 194 25.21 5.26 12.03
CA LYS A 194 25.44 6.71 12.05
C LYS A 194 24.37 7.40 12.88
N VAL A 195 24.73 8.54 13.46
CA VAL A 195 23.79 9.44 14.14
C VAL A 195 23.38 10.56 13.19
N LEU A 196 22.07 10.76 13.07
CA LEU A 196 21.48 11.84 12.27
C LEU A 196 20.75 12.80 13.21
N ARG A 197 21.04 14.09 13.09
CA ARG A 197 20.51 15.12 13.97
C ARG A 197 19.35 15.88 13.35
N SER A 198 18.35 16.23 14.20
CA SER A 198 17.22 17.06 13.81
C SER A 198 16.66 17.83 15.00
N ARG A 199 15.91 18.89 14.70
CA ARG A 199 15.16 19.65 15.71
C ARG A 199 13.90 18.92 16.18
N LEU A 200 13.34 18.03 15.31
CA LEU A 200 12.12 17.27 15.56
C LEU A 200 12.20 15.90 14.89
N VAL A 201 11.69 14.86 15.55
CA VAL A 201 11.47 13.52 15.00
C VAL A 201 9.99 13.22 14.95
N ILE A 202 9.47 12.82 13.77
CA ILE A 202 8.11 12.35 13.57
C ILE A 202 8.12 10.85 13.37
N ASN A 203 7.53 10.13 14.31
CA ASN A 203 7.32 8.70 14.24
C ASN A 203 6.07 8.40 13.41
N ALA A 204 6.26 7.93 12.19
CA ALA A 204 5.23 7.42 11.26
C ALA A 204 5.42 5.92 10.99
N GLY A 205 5.98 5.18 11.96
CA GLY A 205 6.37 3.77 11.87
C GLY A 205 5.21 2.77 11.80
N GLY A 206 3.94 3.22 11.66
CA GLY A 206 2.78 2.35 11.61
C GLY A 206 2.70 1.46 12.84
N ILE A 207 2.52 0.15 12.64
CA ILE A 207 2.41 -0.78 13.78
C ILE A 207 3.72 -0.91 14.59
N TRP A 208 4.88 -0.64 13.99
CA TRP A 208 6.18 -0.61 14.69
C TRP A 208 6.42 0.72 15.43
N GLY A 209 5.49 1.68 15.29
CA GLY A 209 5.59 2.99 15.94
C GLY A 209 5.64 2.93 17.46
N HIS A 210 5.10 1.86 18.09
CA HIS A 210 5.24 1.64 19.53
C HIS A 210 6.71 1.46 19.94
N ALA A 211 7.47 0.63 19.20
CA ALA A 211 8.88 0.40 19.51
C ALA A 211 9.73 1.67 19.32
N ILE A 212 9.44 2.48 18.30
CA ILE A 212 10.08 3.78 18.11
C ILE A 212 9.75 4.74 19.27
N ALA A 213 8.50 4.74 19.74
CA ALA A 213 8.10 5.55 20.89
C ALA A 213 8.81 5.10 22.18
N GLU A 214 8.93 3.80 22.41
CA GLU A 214 9.67 3.23 23.55
C GLU A 214 11.14 3.65 23.56
N MET A 215 11.80 3.71 22.39
CA MET A 215 13.18 4.23 22.27
C MET A 215 13.30 5.71 22.72
N ALA A 216 12.22 6.49 22.60
CA ALA A 216 12.16 7.86 23.09
C ALA A 216 11.77 7.95 24.57
N GLY A 217 11.35 6.86 25.20
CA GLY A 217 10.80 6.80 26.56
C GLY A 217 9.31 7.11 26.65
N ALA A 218 8.56 7.03 25.53
CA ALA A 218 7.14 7.23 25.45
C ALA A 218 6.40 5.90 25.25
N THR A 219 5.12 5.83 25.63
CA THR A 219 4.27 4.64 25.42
C THR A 219 3.15 4.97 24.44
N VAL A 220 2.99 4.14 23.41
CA VAL A 220 1.87 4.18 22.48
C VAL A 220 1.19 2.83 22.47
N ASN A 221 -0.02 2.74 23.02
CA ASN A 221 -0.79 1.50 23.07
C ASN A 221 -1.36 1.17 21.70
N MET A 222 -0.73 0.24 20.99
CA MET A 222 -1.17 -0.20 19.69
C MET A 222 -1.85 -1.57 19.76
N PHE A 223 -2.82 -1.79 18.88
CA PHE A 223 -3.51 -3.04 18.72
C PHE A 223 -3.19 -3.61 17.32
N PRO A 224 -2.31 -4.64 17.24
CA PRO A 224 -1.96 -5.24 15.96
C PRO A 224 -3.12 -6.09 15.43
N ALA A 225 -3.95 -5.52 14.56
CA ALA A 225 -5.06 -6.22 13.90
C ALA A 225 -4.63 -6.75 12.53
N LYS A 226 -4.35 -8.05 12.45
CA LYS A 226 -4.04 -8.75 11.21
C LYS A 226 -5.27 -8.83 10.30
N GLY A 227 -5.07 -8.68 8.98
CA GLY A 227 -6.07 -8.96 7.96
C GLY A 227 -5.45 -9.72 6.80
N ALA A 228 -5.99 -10.89 6.49
CA ALA A 228 -5.59 -11.71 5.35
C ALA A 228 -6.38 -11.33 4.08
N LEU A 229 -5.75 -11.52 2.92
CA LEU A 229 -6.31 -11.23 1.60
C LEU A 229 -5.92 -12.33 0.61
N LEU A 230 -6.76 -12.56 -0.40
CA LEU A 230 -6.46 -13.42 -1.55
C LEU A 230 -6.41 -12.61 -2.83
N ILE A 231 -5.47 -12.97 -3.72
CA ILE A 231 -5.36 -12.43 -5.08
C ILE A 231 -5.78 -13.51 -6.06
N PHE A 232 -6.69 -13.17 -6.98
CA PHE A 232 -7.18 -14.06 -8.02
C PHE A 232 -6.51 -13.82 -9.37
N GLY A 233 -6.49 -14.84 -10.21
CA GLY A 233 -5.69 -14.96 -11.43
C GLY A 233 -6.08 -14.02 -12.57
N HIS A 234 -7.23 -13.36 -12.49
CA HIS A 234 -7.67 -12.35 -13.44
C HIS A 234 -8.64 -11.37 -12.77
N ARG A 235 -8.94 -10.30 -13.48
CA ARG A 235 -9.89 -9.28 -13.04
C ARG A 235 -11.33 -9.78 -13.26
N VAL A 236 -11.96 -10.29 -12.20
CA VAL A 236 -13.33 -10.82 -12.22
C VAL A 236 -14.35 -9.67 -12.24
N ASN A 237 -14.10 -8.61 -11.47
CA ASN A 237 -15.01 -7.47 -11.30
C ASN A 237 -14.40 -6.15 -11.80
N ASN A 238 -15.27 -5.23 -12.23
CA ASN A 238 -14.89 -3.88 -12.64
C ASN A 238 -15.25 -2.82 -11.60
N LEU A 239 -16.31 -3.03 -10.84
CA LEU A 239 -16.71 -2.20 -9.70
C LEU A 239 -16.21 -2.83 -8.41
N VAL A 240 -15.99 -2.03 -7.36
CA VAL A 240 -15.82 -2.57 -6.01
C VAL A 240 -17.14 -3.21 -5.56
N ILE A 241 -17.11 -4.44 -5.04
CA ILE A 241 -18.31 -5.12 -4.54
C ILE A 241 -18.20 -5.29 -3.03
N ASN A 242 -19.20 -4.81 -2.30
CA ASN A 242 -19.32 -4.90 -0.84
C ASN A 242 -20.65 -5.59 -0.45
N ARG A 243 -20.73 -6.15 0.77
CA ARG A 243 -21.99 -6.58 1.40
C ARG A 243 -22.67 -5.41 2.09
N CYS A 244 -23.98 -5.21 1.82
CA CYS A 244 -24.83 -4.23 2.50
C CYS A 244 -25.35 -4.79 3.84
N ARG A 245 -24.46 -4.87 4.82
CA ARG A 245 -24.72 -5.35 6.19
C ARG A 245 -23.75 -4.71 7.17
N LYS A 246 -23.91 -4.98 8.47
CA LYS A 246 -22.88 -4.62 9.44
C LYS A 246 -21.53 -5.22 9.01
N PRO A 247 -20.42 -4.43 9.05
CA PRO A 247 -19.12 -4.87 8.57
C PRO A 247 -18.67 -6.20 9.19
N ALA A 248 -18.33 -7.18 8.35
CA ALA A 248 -17.85 -8.50 8.72
C ALA A 248 -16.58 -8.87 7.95
N ASP A 249 -16.07 -10.11 8.12
CA ASP A 249 -14.91 -10.61 7.38
C ASP A 249 -15.25 -10.87 5.91
N ALA A 250 -14.26 -10.68 5.03
CA ALA A 250 -14.34 -10.97 3.60
C ALA A 250 -15.49 -10.26 2.85
N ASP A 251 -15.87 -9.07 3.27
CA ASP A 251 -17.00 -8.34 2.70
C ASP A 251 -16.65 -7.49 1.47
N ILE A 252 -15.38 -7.43 1.05
CA ILE A 252 -14.92 -6.48 0.04
C ILE A 252 -14.15 -7.18 -1.06
N LEU A 253 -14.64 -7.09 -2.30
CA LEU A 253 -13.95 -7.53 -3.51
C LEU A 253 -13.53 -6.29 -4.32
N VAL A 254 -12.22 -6.09 -4.51
CA VAL A 254 -11.64 -4.90 -5.15
C VAL A 254 -10.97 -5.29 -6.45
N PRO A 255 -11.27 -4.62 -7.59
CA PRO A 255 -10.51 -4.79 -8.82
C PRO A 255 -9.14 -4.09 -8.71
N GLY A 256 -8.13 -4.64 -9.37
CA GLY A 256 -6.78 -4.05 -9.35
C GLY A 256 -6.00 -4.36 -10.62
N ASP A 257 -5.93 -3.42 -11.56
CA ASP A 257 -5.28 -3.58 -12.88
C ASP A 257 -5.71 -4.91 -13.58
N THR A 258 -4.88 -5.96 -13.53
CA THR A 258 -5.11 -7.24 -14.22
C THR A 258 -5.71 -8.34 -13.34
N ILE A 259 -5.91 -8.08 -12.06
CA ILE A 259 -6.32 -9.05 -11.03
C ILE A 259 -7.52 -8.53 -10.23
N CYS A 260 -8.02 -9.32 -9.29
CA CYS A 260 -8.89 -8.84 -8.21
C CYS A 260 -8.48 -9.42 -6.86
N LEU A 261 -8.92 -8.76 -5.78
CA LEU A 261 -8.57 -9.09 -4.42
C LEU A 261 -9.81 -9.19 -3.53
N ILE A 262 -9.91 -10.26 -2.74
CA ILE A 262 -10.91 -10.37 -1.66
C ILE A 262 -10.25 -10.16 -0.30
N GLY A 263 -10.89 -9.41 0.58
CA GLY A 263 -10.42 -9.17 1.96
C GLY A 263 -11.45 -8.44 2.80
N THR A 264 -11.21 -8.35 4.08
CA THR A 264 -10.12 -8.90 4.85
C THR A 264 -10.67 -9.68 6.03
N THR A 265 -9.88 -10.61 6.59
CA THR A 265 -10.14 -11.14 7.93
C THR A 265 -9.77 -10.10 9.00
N SER A 266 -10.08 -10.37 10.27
CA SER A 266 -9.63 -9.55 11.38
C SER A 266 -9.34 -10.40 12.61
N SER A 267 -8.06 -10.48 13.00
CA SER A 267 -7.60 -11.20 14.19
C SER A 267 -6.47 -10.42 14.87
N ARG A 268 -6.33 -10.55 16.18
CA ARG A 268 -5.19 -10.01 16.90
C ARG A 268 -3.94 -10.83 16.59
N LEU A 269 -2.81 -10.14 16.36
CA LEU A 269 -1.51 -10.77 16.16
C LEU A 269 -0.55 -10.35 17.28
N PRO A 270 0.21 -11.29 17.89
CA PRO A 270 1.31 -10.94 18.80
C PRO A 270 2.38 -10.08 18.10
N TYR A 271 3.03 -9.18 18.84
CA TYR A 271 4.04 -8.27 18.28
C TYR A 271 5.26 -8.99 17.68
N ASP A 272 5.69 -10.08 18.26
CA ASP A 272 6.81 -10.92 17.80
C ASP A 272 6.53 -11.65 16.47
N GLN A 273 5.27 -11.68 16.02
CA GLN A 273 4.85 -12.30 14.76
C GLN A 273 4.58 -11.29 13.64
N ILE A 274 4.70 -9.99 13.90
CA ILE A 274 4.37 -8.94 12.90
C ILE A 274 5.29 -9.01 11.68
N ASP A 275 6.57 -9.32 11.85
CA ASP A 275 7.54 -9.38 10.77
C ASP A 275 7.46 -10.69 9.97
N ASP A 276 6.94 -11.79 10.55
CA ASP A 276 6.74 -13.08 9.87
C ASP A 276 5.27 -13.54 9.86
N MET A 277 4.36 -12.67 9.46
CA MET A 277 2.94 -13.00 9.33
C MET A 277 2.68 -14.13 8.35
N LYS A 278 1.85 -15.09 8.76
CA LYS A 278 1.37 -16.19 7.91
C LYS A 278 -0.15 -16.10 7.75
N VAL A 279 -0.63 -16.47 6.58
CA VAL A 279 -2.06 -16.68 6.32
C VAL A 279 -2.37 -18.14 6.63
N THR A 280 -3.43 -18.40 7.39
CA THR A 280 -3.84 -19.76 7.77
C THR A 280 -4.84 -20.33 6.74
N ALA A 281 -5.01 -21.65 6.73
CA ALA A 281 -6.00 -22.33 5.90
C ALA A 281 -7.43 -21.85 6.23
N ASP A 282 -7.76 -21.69 7.52
CA ASP A 282 -9.07 -21.20 7.94
C ASP A 282 -9.38 -19.79 7.43
N GLU A 283 -8.36 -18.91 7.38
CA GLU A 283 -8.51 -17.57 6.79
C GLU A 283 -8.75 -17.65 5.29
N VAL A 284 -8.08 -18.56 4.59
CA VAL A 284 -8.30 -18.80 3.15
C VAL A 284 -9.71 -19.30 2.90
N ASP A 285 -10.16 -20.32 3.63
CA ASP A 285 -11.50 -20.90 3.49
C ASP A 285 -12.60 -19.88 3.79
N LEU A 286 -12.39 -19.03 4.80
CA LEU A 286 -13.31 -17.94 5.11
C LEU A 286 -13.43 -16.94 3.95
N LEU A 287 -12.27 -16.48 3.42
CA LEU A 287 -12.22 -15.51 2.32
C LEU A 287 -12.86 -16.06 1.05
N LEU A 288 -12.66 -17.34 0.73
CA LEU A 288 -13.28 -18.00 -0.42
C LEU A 288 -14.80 -18.10 -0.26
N ARG A 289 -15.25 -18.65 0.86
CA ARG A 289 -16.69 -18.84 1.13
C ARG A 289 -17.48 -17.53 1.08
N GLU A 290 -16.97 -16.46 1.67
CA GLU A 290 -17.67 -15.16 1.63
C GLU A 290 -17.45 -14.44 0.29
N GLY A 291 -16.29 -14.62 -0.35
CA GLY A 291 -16.02 -14.06 -1.68
C GLY A 291 -16.96 -14.62 -2.77
N GLU A 292 -17.20 -15.93 -2.75
CA GLU A 292 -18.16 -16.61 -3.66
C GLU A 292 -19.59 -16.05 -3.53
N LYS A 293 -19.97 -15.56 -2.35
CA LYS A 293 -21.25 -14.89 -2.15
C LYS A 293 -21.31 -13.52 -2.83
N LEU A 294 -20.18 -12.80 -2.95
CA LEU A 294 -20.11 -11.54 -3.69
C LEU A 294 -20.13 -11.78 -5.20
N ALA A 295 -19.23 -12.65 -5.66
CA ALA A 295 -19.04 -13.00 -7.06
C ALA A 295 -18.82 -14.52 -7.21
N PRO A 296 -19.85 -15.31 -7.62
CA PRO A 296 -19.77 -16.77 -7.68
C PRO A 296 -18.67 -17.30 -8.61
N GLU A 297 -18.21 -16.51 -9.55
CA GLU A 297 -17.10 -16.85 -10.46
C GLU A 297 -15.78 -17.09 -9.71
N LEU A 298 -15.60 -16.53 -8.51
CA LEU A 298 -14.42 -16.74 -7.68
C LEU A 298 -14.21 -18.22 -7.32
N ALA A 299 -15.28 -19.03 -7.22
CA ALA A 299 -15.18 -20.48 -7.00
C ALA A 299 -14.37 -21.22 -8.07
N TYR A 300 -14.33 -20.67 -9.29
CA TYR A 300 -13.67 -21.27 -10.46
C TYR A 300 -12.42 -20.50 -10.88
N THR A 301 -12.10 -19.41 -10.19
CA THR A 301 -10.96 -18.57 -10.52
C THR A 301 -9.73 -19.02 -9.74
N ARG A 302 -8.62 -19.25 -10.44
CA ARG A 302 -7.34 -19.62 -9.80
C ARG A 302 -6.90 -18.55 -8.80
N ILE A 303 -6.52 -18.99 -7.61
CA ILE A 303 -5.93 -18.11 -6.58
C ILE A 303 -4.43 -18.04 -6.84
N LEU A 304 -3.89 -16.84 -6.99
CA LEU A 304 -2.47 -16.64 -7.24
C LEU A 304 -1.64 -16.71 -5.97
N ARG A 305 -2.13 -16.05 -4.92
CA ARG A 305 -1.45 -15.99 -3.61
C ARG A 305 -2.34 -15.44 -2.52
N ALA A 306 -1.96 -15.73 -1.27
CA ALA A 306 -2.46 -15.08 -0.07
C ALA A 306 -1.39 -14.14 0.50
N TYR A 307 -1.82 -13.09 1.20
CA TYR A 307 -0.94 -12.25 2.01
C TYR A 307 -1.72 -11.62 3.16
N ALA A 308 -1.01 -11.07 4.14
CA ALA A 308 -1.60 -10.39 5.28
C ALA A 308 -0.92 -9.05 5.56
N GLY A 309 -1.69 -8.12 6.11
CA GLY A 309 -1.21 -6.86 6.66
C GLY A 309 -1.66 -6.68 8.11
N VAL A 310 -1.00 -5.79 8.85
CA VAL A 310 -1.38 -5.44 10.21
C VAL A 310 -1.81 -3.98 10.26
N ARG A 311 -3.05 -3.76 10.70
CA ARG A 311 -3.59 -2.41 10.90
C ARG A 311 -2.98 -1.82 12.18
N PRO A 312 -2.44 -0.60 12.14
CA PRO A 312 -1.90 0.09 13.31
C PRO A 312 -3.03 0.78 14.10
N LEU A 313 -3.91 -0.01 14.74
CA LEU A 313 -4.98 0.55 15.55
C LEU A 313 -4.42 1.04 16.89
N VAL A 314 -4.97 2.14 17.40
CA VAL A 314 -4.66 2.63 18.75
C VAL A 314 -5.85 2.30 19.63
N ALA A 315 -5.62 1.45 20.64
CA ALA A 315 -6.69 0.93 21.47
C ALA A 315 -6.69 1.59 22.85
N ALA A 316 -7.91 1.96 23.31
CA ALA A 316 -8.20 2.16 24.72
C ALA A 316 -8.76 0.88 25.38
N ASP A 317 -9.25 -0.11 24.60
CA ASP A 317 -10.03 -1.26 25.06
C ASP A 317 -9.55 -2.63 24.56
N ASN A 318 -10.00 -3.69 25.26
CA ASN A 318 -9.64 -5.09 25.05
C ASN A 318 -10.55 -5.83 24.03
N ASP A 319 -10.92 -5.23 22.88
CA ASP A 319 -11.64 -5.96 21.83
C ASP A 319 -10.70 -6.97 21.12
N PRO A 320 -10.93 -8.29 21.25
CA PRO A 320 -10.05 -9.30 20.66
C PRO A 320 -9.95 -9.25 19.13
N SER A 321 -10.99 -8.70 18.45
CA SER A 321 -11.04 -8.59 16.97
C SER A 321 -10.48 -7.28 16.44
N GLY A 322 -10.42 -6.24 17.28
CA GLY A 322 -10.07 -4.88 16.88
C GLY A 322 -11.09 -4.18 15.97
N ARG A 323 -12.30 -4.77 15.80
CA ARG A 323 -13.33 -4.21 14.90
C ARG A 323 -14.06 -3.02 15.47
N SER A 324 -14.25 -3.00 16.79
CA SER A 324 -14.88 -1.89 17.52
C SER A 324 -13.92 -0.73 17.80
N ILE A 325 -12.60 -0.94 17.60
CA ILE A 325 -11.61 0.12 17.81
C ILE A 325 -11.75 1.16 16.69
N SER A 326 -11.91 2.43 17.04
CA SER A 326 -11.97 3.53 16.09
C SER A 326 -10.74 3.53 15.19
N ARG A 327 -10.96 3.82 13.92
CA ARG A 327 -9.92 3.97 12.90
C ARG A 327 -9.61 5.45 12.63
N GLY A 328 -9.88 6.29 13.61
CA GLY A 328 -9.55 7.70 13.58
C GLY A 328 -8.04 7.96 13.51
N ILE A 329 -7.69 9.16 13.14
CA ILE A 329 -6.31 9.64 13.09
C ILE A 329 -5.85 9.95 14.51
N VAL A 330 -4.64 9.49 14.87
CA VAL A 330 -4.03 9.75 16.17
C VAL A 330 -2.70 10.47 15.98
N CYS A 331 -2.65 11.75 16.35
CA CYS A 331 -1.44 12.57 16.35
C CYS A 331 -1.08 12.92 17.80
N LEU A 332 0.05 12.42 18.29
CA LEU A 332 0.51 12.56 19.67
C LEU A 332 1.65 13.55 19.76
N ASP A 333 1.44 14.64 20.49
CA ASP A 333 2.50 15.56 20.93
C ASP A 333 3.11 15.05 22.25
N HIS A 334 4.27 14.40 22.16
CA HIS A 334 4.93 13.82 23.32
C HIS A 334 5.52 14.86 24.27
N GLU A 335 5.74 16.12 23.82
CA GLU A 335 6.13 17.20 24.72
C GLU A 335 5.03 17.52 25.73
N THR A 336 3.81 17.68 25.25
CA THR A 336 2.65 18.03 26.11
C THR A 336 2.17 16.83 26.92
N ARG A 337 2.22 15.62 26.30
CA ARG A 337 1.67 14.40 26.88
C ARG A 337 2.63 13.71 27.85
N ASP A 338 3.91 13.61 27.51
CA ASP A 338 4.90 12.76 28.17
C ASP A 338 6.12 13.54 28.69
N GLY A 339 6.18 14.87 28.47
CA GLY A 339 7.34 15.69 28.82
C GLY A 339 8.58 15.42 27.95
N ILE A 340 8.39 14.98 26.68
CA ILE A 340 9.46 14.63 25.74
C ILE A 340 9.46 15.61 24.56
N PRO A 341 10.14 16.76 24.65
CA PRO A 341 10.21 17.72 23.55
C PRO A 341 10.93 17.14 22.32
N GLY A 342 10.52 17.59 21.13
CA GLY A 342 11.17 17.19 19.89
C GLY A 342 10.71 15.84 19.34
N PHE A 343 9.59 15.28 19.83
CA PHE A 343 9.05 14.01 19.37
C PHE A 343 7.54 14.05 19.16
N ILE A 344 7.07 13.55 17.99
CA ILE A 344 5.68 13.43 17.60
C ILE A 344 5.43 12.01 17.11
N THR A 345 4.26 11.41 17.39
CA THR A 345 3.81 10.17 16.76
C THR A 345 2.52 10.41 15.98
N ILE A 346 2.50 9.96 14.72
CA ILE A 346 1.31 9.93 13.87
C ILE A 346 0.97 8.49 13.49
N THR A 347 -0.23 8.03 13.78
CA THR A 347 -0.66 6.64 13.57
C THR A 347 -2.18 6.53 13.43
N GLY A 348 -2.72 5.32 13.31
CA GLY A 348 -4.14 5.10 13.05
C GLY A 348 -4.50 5.39 11.60
N GLY A 349 -5.71 5.92 11.39
CA GLY A 349 -6.20 6.31 10.07
C GLY A 349 -6.36 5.15 9.08
N LYS A 350 -6.51 5.51 7.82
CA LYS A 350 -6.72 4.59 6.69
C LYS A 350 -5.82 4.99 5.54
N LEU A 351 -5.69 4.14 4.51
CA LEU A 351 -4.83 4.46 3.37
C LEU A 351 -5.20 5.80 2.73
N MET A 352 -6.49 6.07 2.46
CA MET A 352 -6.93 7.31 1.81
C MET A 352 -6.80 8.55 2.71
N THR A 353 -6.77 8.39 4.03
CA THR A 353 -6.60 9.54 4.95
C THR A 353 -5.13 9.87 5.23
N TYR A 354 -4.17 9.22 4.56
CA TYR A 354 -2.73 9.45 4.77
C TYR A 354 -2.32 10.92 4.60
N ARG A 355 -2.95 11.63 3.65
CA ARG A 355 -2.68 13.03 3.38
C ARG A 355 -3.11 13.92 4.56
N LEU A 356 -4.31 13.69 5.09
CA LEU A 356 -4.81 14.39 6.28
C LEU A 356 -3.96 14.09 7.52
N MET A 357 -3.53 12.82 7.68
CA MET A 357 -2.58 12.45 8.73
C MET A 357 -1.26 13.23 8.60
N ALA A 358 -0.75 13.35 7.37
CA ALA A 358 0.46 14.10 7.08
C ALA A 358 0.30 15.59 7.39
N GLU A 359 -0.83 16.19 7.01
CA GLU A 359 -1.20 17.57 7.33
C GLU A 359 -1.18 17.81 8.85
N TRP A 360 -1.88 16.97 9.63
CA TRP A 360 -1.90 17.11 11.09
C TRP A 360 -0.50 17.01 11.73
N ALA A 361 0.29 16.05 11.31
CA ALA A 361 1.66 15.89 11.82
C ALA A 361 2.55 17.08 11.44
N THR A 362 2.40 17.59 10.21
CA THR A 362 3.19 18.72 9.73
C THR A 362 2.73 20.05 10.33
N ASP A 363 1.43 20.25 10.55
CA ASP A 363 0.88 21.43 11.26
C ASP A 363 1.46 21.53 12.66
N LEU A 364 1.48 20.40 13.39
CA LEU A 364 2.09 20.34 14.71
C LEU A 364 3.60 20.61 14.66
N ALA A 365 4.31 20.04 13.67
CA ALA A 365 5.73 20.28 13.47
C ALA A 365 6.02 21.75 13.15
N CYS A 366 5.28 22.36 12.24
CA CYS A 366 5.41 23.77 11.86
C CYS A 366 5.16 24.68 13.07
N LYS A 367 4.12 24.42 13.86
CA LYS A 367 3.86 25.15 15.11
C LYS A 367 5.04 25.11 16.07
N LYS A 368 5.66 23.91 16.27
CA LYS A 368 6.80 23.75 17.17
C LYS A 368 8.08 24.38 16.63
N LEU A 369 8.25 24.45 15.32
CA LEU A 369 9.43 24.97 14.66
C LEU A 369 9.31 26.46 14.29
N GLY A 370 8.15 27.09 14.52
CA GLY A 370 7.89 28.50 14.20
C GLY A 370 7.77 28.78 12.70
N VAL A 371 7.23 27.82 11.93
CA VAL A 371 6.99 27.95 10.48
C VAL A 371 5.51 28.27 10.24
N ASP A 372 5.23 29.41 9.63
CA ASP A 372 3.89 29.86 9.28
C ASP A 372 3.64 29.68 7.78
N LYS A 373 3.42 28.44 7.35
CA LYS A 373 3.06 28.08 5.95
C LYS A 373 1.93 27.07 5.97
N PRO A 374 0.80 27.33 5.29
CA PRO A 374 -0.33 26.40 5.24
C PRO A 374 -0.02 25.17 4.39
N CYS A 375 -0.76 24.09 4.65
CA CYS A 375 -0.77 22.90 3.81
C CYS A 375 -1.36 23.19 2.43
N GLN A 376 -0.71 22.69 1.39
CA GLN A 376 -1.16 22.81 -0.01
C GLN A 376 -1.35 21.43 -0.67
N THR A 377 -1.19 20.34 0.08
CA THR A 377 -1.20 18.98 -0.47
C THR A 377 -2.56 18.52 -0.99
N ALA A 378 -3.65 19.19 -0.59
CA ALA A 378 -5.00 18.94 -1.11
C ALA A 378 -5.23 19.55 -2.52
N ASP A 379 -4.43 20.53 -2.91
CA ASP A 379 -4.64 21.29 -4.14
C ASP A 379 -3.57 21.02 -5.19
N ILE A 380 -2.32 20.79 -4.78
CA ILE A 380 -1.20 20.58 -5.70
C ILE A 380 -1.17 19.10 -6.13
N PRO A 381 -1.31 18.82 -7.45
CA PRO A 381 -1.23 17.45 -7.97
C PRO A 381 0.10 16.77 -7.66
N LEU A 382 0.05 15.46 -7.43
CA LEU A 382 1.25 14.62 -7.36
C LEU A 382 1.92 14.51 -8.74
N PRO A 383 3.25 14.44 -8.82
CA PRO A 383 3.96 14.22 -10.07
C PRO A 383 3.44 12.99 -10.81
N GLY A 384 2.97 13.17 -12.03
CA GLY A 384 2.32 12.15 -12.84
C GLY A 384 0.81 12.33 -12.97
N SER A 385 0.19 13.23 -12.19
CA SER A 385 -1.27 13.43 -12.19
C SER A 385 -1.76 14.50 -13.17
N GLU A 386 -0.87 15.13 -13.93
CA GLU A 386 -1.19 16.20 -14.87
C GLU A 386 -1.77 15.70 -16.19
N ILE A 387 -1.88 14.39 -16.40
CA ILE A 387 -2.38 13.81 -17.66
C ILE A 387 -3.87 14.04 -17.83
N THR A 388 -4.26 14.45 -19.04
CA THR A 388 -5.63 14.50 -19.51
C THR A 388 -6.17 13.09 -19.84
N GLU A 389 -7.49 12.95 -19.96
CA GLU A 389 -8.08 11.66 -20.36
C GLU A 389 -7.62 11.20 -21.75
N GLU A 390 -7.35 12.13 -22.67
CA GLU A 390 -6.83 11.87 -24.01
C GLU A 390 -5.49 11.14 -23.98
N ASP A 391 -4.62 11.47 -23.02
CA ASP A 391 -3.32 10.81 -22.86
C ASP A 391 -3.45 9.38 -22.32
N ARG A 392 -4.52 9.04 -21.59
CA ARG A 392 -4.79 7.67 -21.11
C ARG A 392 -5.16 6.72 -22.25
N TYR A 393 -5.74 7.23 -23.32
CA TYR A 393 -6.26 6.45 -24.44
C TYR A 393 -5.44 6.60 -25.72
N ALA A 394 -4.17 7.03 -25.62
CA ALA A 394 -3.30 7.14 -26.79
C ALA A 394 -3.33 5.84 -27.60
N THR A 395 -3.80 5.93 -28.85
CA THR A 395 -4.01 4.81 -29.75
C THR A 395 -2.68 4.32 -30.30
N GLY A 396 -2.38 3.04 -30.09
CA GLY A 396 -1.24 2.37 -30.68
C GLY A 396 -1.06 0.95 -30.10
N PHE A 397 -0.44 0.05 -30.86
CA PHE A 397 -0.11 -1.32 -30.44
C PHE A 397 1.09 -1.40 -29.45
N ASP A 398 1.54 -0.25 -28.93
CA ASP A 398 2.60 -0.21 -27.93
C ASP A 398 2.04 -0.55 -26.54
N LEU A 399 2.00 -1.85 -26.23
CA LEU A 399 1.52 -2.37 -24.96
C LEU A 399 2.37 -1.86 -23.78
N GLY A 400 3.70 -1.84 -23.92
CA GLY A 400 4.62 -1.38 -22.86
C GLY A 400 4.46 0.09 -22.56
N GLY A 401 4.42 0.95 -23.59
CA GLY A 401 4.24 2.38 -23.43
C GLY A 401 2.88 2.76 -22.86
N LYS A 402 1.81 2.07 -23.28
CA LYS A 402 0.46 2.27 -22.74
C LYS A 402 0.38 1.90 -21.24
N ALA A 403 0.94 0.76 -20.88
CA ALA A 403 0.98 0.29 -19.51
C ALA A 403 1.84 1.22 -18.62
N ALA A 404 3.00 1.66 -19.10
CA ALA A 404 3.86 2.62 -18.43
C ALA A 404 3.16 3.97 -18.21
N ARG A 405 2.40 4.47 -19.22
CA ARG A 405 1.57 5.69 -19.06
C ARG A 405 0.52 5.51 -17.97
N GLY A 406 -0.15 4.39 -17.92
CA GLY A 406 -1.12 4.07 -16.86
C GLY A 406 -0.49 4.08 -15.46
N ARG A 407 0.75 3.59 -15.32
CA ARG A 407 1.47 3.51 -14.04
C ARG A 407 2.14 4.81 -13.60
N HIS A 408 2.75 5.54 -14.52
CA HIS A 408 3.59 6.69 -14.21
C HIS A 408 2.95 8.03 -14.58
N GLY A 409 1.81 8.01 -15.26
CA GLY A 409 1.14 9.21 -15.71
C GLY A 409 2.02 10.05 -16.63
N SER A 410 1.99 11.38 -16.50
CA SER A 410 2.81 12.33 -17.29
C SER A 410 4.31 12.04 -17.20
N ARG A 411 4.79 11.42 -16.14
CA ARG A 411 6.20 11.03 -15.98
C ARG A 411 6.66 9.94 -16.96
N SER A 412 5.72 9.24 -17.61
CA SER A 412 6.06 8.23 -18.62
C SER A 412 6.88 8.78 -19.79
N VAL A 413 6.82 10.09 -20.05
CA VAL A 413 7.66 10.77 -21.06
C VAL A 413 9.17 10.69 -20.75
N ASN A 414 9.52 10.41 -19.49
CA ASN A 414 10.90 10.23 -19.06
C ASN A 414 11.40 8.78 -19.27
N ILE A 415 10.52 7.86 -19.61
CA ILE A 415 10.87 6.48 -19.94
C ILE A 415 11.28 6.44 -21.38
N LYS A 416 12.60 6.46 -21.63
CA LYS A 416 13.16 6.54 -22.98
C LYS A 416 13.73 5.18 -23.38
N ALA A 417 13.37 4.72 -24.56
CA ALA A 417 14.07 3.65 -25.25
C ALA A 417 15.28 4.24 -25.98
N GLU A 418 16.48 3.90 -25.56
CA GLU A 418 17.73 4.33 -26.22
C GLU A 418 18.04 3.49 -27.46
N ASN A 419 17.50 2.28 -27.48
CA ASN A 419 17.65 1.33 -28.60
C ASN A 419 16.41 0.42 -28.71
N LYS A 420 16.30 -0.35 -29.79
CA LYS A 420 15.15 -1.23 -30.07
C LYS A 420 14.90 -2.34 -29.02
N TYR A 421 15.89 -2.70 -28.22
CA TYR A 421 15.74 -3.73 -27.18
C TYR A 421 15.06 -3.17 -25.93
N ASP A 422 15.11 -1.86 -25.72
CA ASP A 422 14.49 -1.21 -24.57
C ASP A 422 12.94 -1.25 -24.62
N GLU A 423 12.38 -1.42 -25.84
CA GLU A 423 10.93 -1.61 -26.04
C GLU A 423 10.48 -3.05 -25.74
N SER A 424 11.42 -4.00 -25.64
CA SER A 424 11.10 -5.40 -25.37
C SER A 424 10.48 -5.57 -24.00
N LEU A 425 9.48 -6.47 -23.90
CA LEU A 425 8.82 -6.74 -22.63
C LEU A 425 9.69 -7.62 -21.73
N VAL A 426 9.86 -7.19 -20.49
CA VAL A 426 10.42 -7.97 -19.39
C VAL A 426 9.31 -8.77 -18.71
N CYS A 427 8.13 -8.15 -18.55
CA CYS A 427 6.94 -8.76 -17.96
C CYS A 427 5.75 -8.61 -18.91
N GLU A 428 5.31 -9.69 -19.50
CA GLU A 428 4.19 -9.74 -20.44
C GLU A 428 2.84 -9.53 -19.73
N CYS A 429 2.68 -10.11 -18.52
CA CYS A 429 1.42 -10.01 -17.75
C CYS A 429 1.04 -8.56 -17.43
N GLU A 430 2.03 -7.72 -17.12
CA GLU A 430 1.82 -6.32 -16.71
C GLU A 430 2.31 -5.32 -17.77
N GLY A 431 2.79 -5.80 -18.93
CA GLY A 431 3.28 -4.94 -20.02
C GLY A 431 4.45 -4.03 -19.58
N VAL A 432 5.45 -4.60 -18.87
CA VAL A 432 6.63 -3.84 -18.40
C VAL A 432 7.78 -4.02 -19.38
N SER A 433 8.28 -2.91 -19.94
CA SER A 433 9.40 -2.91 -20.88
C SER A 433 10.76 -2.82 -20.17
N VAL A 434 11.84 -3.11 -20.91
CA VAL A 434 13.22 -2.90 -20.44
C VAL A 434 13.45 -1.42 -20.08
N ALA A 435 12.97 -0.48 -20.91
CA ALA A 435 13.08 0.95 -20.65
C ALA A 435 12.42 1.34 -19.32
N GLU A 436 11.26 0.78 -18.99
CA GLU A 436 10.59 1.05 -17.72
C GLU A 436 11.37 0.46 -16.52
N VAL A 437 11.96 -0.72 -16.68
CA VAL A 437 12.82 -1.32 -15.63
C VAL A 437 14.06 -0.44 -15.41
N ASN A 438 14.71 0.03 -16.46
CA ASN A 438 15.86 0.94 -16.35
C ASN A 438 15.46 2.25 -15.66
N TYR A 439 14.36 2.87 -16.06
CA TYR A 439 13.82 4.05 -15.40
C TYR A 439 13.55 3.81 -13.90
N ALA A 440 13.00 2.65 -13.54
CA ALA A 440 12.74 2.32 -12.15
C ALA A 440 14.04 2.15 -11.34
N ILE A 441 15.10 1.60 -11.93
CA ILE A 441 16.42 1.46 -11.30
C ILE A 441 17.06 2.85 -11.12
N GLU A 442 17.11 3.66 -12.16
CA GLU A 442 17.85 4.92 -12.20
C GLU A 442 17.16 6.07 -11.47
N THR A 443 15.82 6.15 -11.60
CA THR A 443 15.03 7.30 -11.12
C THR A 443 14.18 6.98 -9.89
N LEU A 444 13.65 5.75 -9.78
CA LEU A 444 12.75 5.36 -8.69
C LEU A 444 13.44 4.56 -7.58
N ASP A 445 14.78 4.52 -7.60
CA ASP A 445 15.60 3.87 -6.56
C ASP A 445 15.29 2.38 -6.36
N ALA A 446 15.01 1.65 -7.45
CA ALA A 446 14.76 0.22 -7.39
C ALA A 446 16.10 -0.55 -7.34
N LYS A 447 16.37 -1.23 -6.23
CA LYS A 447 17.66 -1.90 -5.95
C LYS A 447 17.61 -3.42 -6.07
N ASN A 448 16.41 -4.00 -6.10
CA ASN A 448 16.17 -5.44 -6.19
C ASN A 448 14.82 -5.73 -6.87
N ILE A 449 14.50 -7.02 -7.10
CA ILE A 449 13.27 -7.44 -7.80
C ILE A 449 12.02 -7.01 -7.03
N THR A 450 12.03 -7.05 -5.70
CA THR A 450 10.89 -6.60 -4.88
C THR A 450 10.63 -5.10 -5.04
N ASN A 451 11.68 -4.29 -5.17
CA ASN A 451 11.54 -2.86 -5.46
C ASN A 451 10.98 -2.64 -6.87
N LEU A 452 11.52 -3.33 -7.89
CA LEU A 452 10.98 -3.28 -9.26
C LEU A 452 9.49 -3.63 -9.27
N ARG A 453 9.11 -4.70 -8.57
CA ARG A 453 7.70 -5.10 -8.41
C ARG A 453 6.82 -3.96 -7.91
N ARG A 454 7.26 -3.24 -6.88
CA ARG A 454 6.51 -2.10 -6.29
C ARG A 454 6.51 -0.85 -7.16
N ARG A 455 7.47 -0.68 -8.07
CA ARG A 455 7.58 0.49 -8.96
C ARG A 455 6.85 0.29 -10.28
N THR A 456 6.85 -0.96 -10.80
CA THR A 456 6.43 -1.27 -12.18
C THR A 456 5.35 -2.34 -12.25
N ARG A 457 4.96 -2.96 -11.12
CA ARG A 457 4.10 -4.15 -11.03
C ARG A 457 4.70 -5.43 -11.64
N LEU A 458 5.96 -5.41 -12.10
CA LEU A 458 6.67 -6.61 -12.54
C LEU A 458 6.50 -7.75 -11.52
N GLY A 459 6.04 -8.92 -11.96
CA GLY A 459 5.80 -10.07 -11.09
C GLY A 459 4.52 -9.99 -10.24
N MET A 460 3.61 -9.03 -10.49
CA MET A 460 2.30 -8.95 -9.81
C MET A 460 1.16 -9.59 -10.62
N GLY A 461 1.33 -9.79 -11.91
CA GLY A 461 0.31 -10.38 -12.78
C GLY A 461 0.19 -11.90 -12.62
N THR A 462 -0.52 -12.52 -13.54
CA THR A 462 -1.00 -13.92 -13.47
C THR A 462 0.08 -14.97 -13.19
N CYS A 463 1.31 -14.83 -13.71
CA CYS A 463 2.40 -15.78 -13.47
C CYS A 463 3.21 -15.51 -12.19
N GLN A 464 2.90 -14.42 -11.45
CA GLN A 464 3.57 -14.07 -10.19
C GLN A 464 5.11 -14.07 -10.25
N GLY A 465 5.68 -13.67 -11.39
CA GLY A 465 7.12 -13.50 -11.57
C GLY A 465 7.85 -14.70 -12.21
N GLU A 466 7.14 -15.77 -12.55
CA GLU A 466 7.74 -16.97 -13.17
C GLU A 466 8.64 -16.63 -14.35
N LEU A 467 8.15 -15.83 -15.31
CA LEU A 467 8.89 -15.51 -16.52
C LEU A 467 9.82 -14.29 -16.36
N CYS A 468 9.35 -13.29 -15.64
CA CYS A 468 10.03 -11.99 -15.59
C CYS A 468 11.11 -11.87 -14.50
N ALA A 469 11.09 -12.68 -13.43
CA ALA A 469 12.01 -12.50 -12.31
C ALA A 469 13.47 -12.72 -12.72
N CYS A 470 13.78 -13.75 -13.53
CA CYS A 470 15.12 -14.00 -14.03
C CYS A 470 15.62 -12.88 -14.97
N ARG A 471 14.75 -12.39 -15.87
CA ARG A 471 15.08 -11.26 -16.76
C ARG A 471 15.37 -9.97 -15.96
N ALA A 472 14.55 -9.72 -14.94
CA ALA A 472 14.75 -8.58 -14.03
C ALA A 472 16.05 -8.69 -13.23
N ALA A 473 16.41 -9.90 -12.74
CA ALA A 473 17.70 -10.17 -12.10
C ALA A 473 18.87 -9.85 -13.04
N GLY A 474 18.76 -10.22 -14.31
CA GLY A 474 19.77 -9.90 -15.34
C GLY A 474 19.94 -8.38 -15.54
N LEU A 475 18.85 -7.62 -15.62
CA LEU A 475 18.90 -6.15 -15.75
C LEU A 475 19.49 -5.49 -14.50
N LEU A 476 19.12 -5.95 -13.30
CA LEU A 476 19.70 -5.48 -12.04
C LEU A 476 21.18 -5.80 -11.94
N SER A 477 21.59 -7.01 -12.38
CA SER A 477 22.99 -7.40 -12.44
C SER A 477 23.82 -6.47 -13.34
N LYS A 478 23.28 -6.14 -14.52
CA LYS A 478 23.91 -5.18 -15.44
C LYS A 478 24.03 -3.80 -14.83
N ALA A 479 22.97 -3.29 -14.18
CA ALA A 479 22.95 -1.97 -13.57
C ALA A 479 23.89 -1.85 -12.34
N ASN A 480 23.92 -2.89 -11.49
CA ASN A 480 24.69 -2.89 -10.24
C ASN A 480 26.12 -3.41 -10.40
N GLY A 481 26.50 -3.97 -11.55
CA GLY A 481 27.81 -4.59 -11.79
C GLY A 481 28.09 -5.83 -10.92
N CYS A 482 27.05 -6.44 -10.32
CA CYS A 482 27.21 -7.56 -9.38
C CYS A 482 26.17 -8.66 -9.64
N SER A 483 26.60 -9.74 -10.32
CA SER A 483 25.73 -10.87 -10.62
C SER A 483 25.37 -11.71 -9.37
N ARG A 484 26.28 -11.84 -8.41
CA ARG A 484 26.02 -12.59 -7.17
C ARG A 484 24.85 -11.99 -6.40
N LYS A 485 24.85 -10.67 -6.18
CA LYS A 485 23.76 -9.97 -5.49
C LYS A 485 22.42 -10.16 -6.20
N SER A 486 22.40 -10.17 -7.53
CA SER A 486 21.17 -10.36 -8.30
C SER A 486 20.62 -11.78 -8.19
N VAL A 487 21.48 -12.79 -8.01
CA VAL A 487 21.04 -14.17 -7.72
C VAL A 487 20.48 -14.28 -6.30
N GLU A 488 21.12 -13.64 -5.30
CA GLU A 488 20.60 -13.56 -3.93
C GLU A 488 19.22 -12.87 -3.91
N ASP A 489 19.06 -11.77 -4.63
CA ASP A 489 17.78 -11.05 -4.79
C ASP A 489 16.71 -11.92 -5.46
N LEU A 490 17.09 -12.75 -6.45
CA LEU A 490 16.19 -13.69 -7.11
C LEU A 490 15.73 -14.79 -6.15
N ALA A 491 16.64 -15.38 -5.38
CA ALA A 491 16.31 -16.37 -4.36
C ALA A 491 15.37 -15.79 -3.30
N GLY A 492 15.66 -14.59 -2.80
CA GLY A 492 14.79 -13.88 -1.88
C GLY A 492 13.39 -13.60 -2.45
N PHE A 493 13.30 -13.22 -3.73
CA PHE A 493 12.02 -13.03 -4.41
C PHE A 493 11.22 -14.34 -4.54
N MET A 494 11.87 -15.46 -4.86
CA MET A 494 11.22 -16.77 -4.97
C MET A 494 10.71 -17.25 -3.60
N ASN A 495 11.45 -17.02 -2.52
CA ASN A 495 11.02 -17.31 -1.16
C ASN A 495 9.77 -16.53 -0.76
N GLU A 496 9.73 -15.22 -1.06
CA GLU A 496 8.54 -14.39 -0.81
C GLU A 496 7.35 -14.80 -1.70
N ARG A 497 7.61 -15.23 -2.94
CA ARG A 497 6.60 -15.81 -3.81
C ARG A 497 6.00 -17.06 -3.18
N TRP A 498 6.83 -18.00 -2.76
CA TRP A 498 6.40 -19.25 -2.13
C TRP A 498 5.62 -18.99 -0.82
N LYS A 499 6.09 -18.09 0.03
CA LYS A 499 5.37 -17.70 1.26
C LYS A 499 3.92 -17.29 0.98
N GLY A 500 3.67 -16.56 -0.11
CA GLY A 500 2.32 -16.18 -0.52
C GLY A 500 1.51 -17.30 -1.19
N MET A 501 2.16 -18.23 -1.88
CA MET A 501 1.51 -19.33 -2.59
C MET A 501 1.22 -20.53 -1.69
N ALA A 502 2.08 -20.83 -0.73
CA ALA A 502 1.96 -22.01 0.13
C ALA A 502 0.56 -22.17 0.77
N PRO A 503 -0.09 -21.13 1.31
CA PRO A 503 -1.44 -21.24 1.90
C PRO A 503 -2.55 -21.61 0.91
N VAL A 504 -2.29 -21.44 -0.39
CA VAL A 504 -3.27 -21.66 -1.49
C VAL A 504 -2.77 -22.70 -2.51
N SER A 505 -1.80 -23.54 -2.12
CA SER A 505 -1.17 -24.52 -3.00
C SER A 505 -2.02 -25.79 -3.13
N TRP A 506 -3.05 -25.72 -3.98
CA TRP A 506 -3.81 -26.88 -4.47
C TRP A 506 -4.17 -26.67 -5.95
N GLY A 507 -4.61 -27.74 -6.63
CA GLY A 507 -5.01 -27.70 -8.04
C GLY A 507 -3.96 -27.02 -8.92
N ASP A 508 -4.41 -26.11 -9.76
CA ASP A 508 -3.56 -25.41 -10.75
C ASP A 508 -2.49 -24.53 -10.09
N THR A 509 -2.77 -23.96 -8.92
CA THR A 509 -1.77 -23.16 -8.18
C THR A 509 -0.60 -24.01 -7.70
N LEU A 510 -0.86 -25.23 -7.23
CA LEU A 510 0.20 -26.17 -6.84
C LEU A 510 1.01 -26.60 -8.05
N SER A 511 0.37 -26.98 -9.16
CA SER A 511 1.03 -27.40 -10.38
C SER A 511 1.96 -26.32 -10.92
N GLU A 512 1.51 -25.07 -10.93
CA GLU A 512 2.30 -23.92 -11.39
C GLU A 512 3.45 -23.60 -10.41
N ALA A 513 3.22 -23.71 -9.10
CA ALA A 513 4.27 -23.53 -8.10
C ALA A 513 5.40 -24.58 -8.25
N GLN A 514 5.05 -25.85 -8.44
CA GLN A 514 6.00 -26.94 -8.69
C GLN A 514 6.77 -26.73 -9.98
N PHE A 515 6.09 -26.32 -11.05
CA PHE A 515 6.74 -26.04 -12.35
C PHE A 515 7.74 -24.89 -12.22
N THR A 516 7.38 -23.81 -11.57
CA THR A 516 8.26 -22.67 -11.32
C THR A 516 9.47 -23.05 -10.46
N SER A 517 9.26 -23.80 -9.36
CA SER A 517 10.36 -24.31 -8.53
C SER A 517 11.33 -25.16 -9.35
N TRP A 518 10.82 -26.07 -10.19
CA TRP A 518 11.66 -26.89 -11.06
C TRP A 518 12.48 -26.07 -12.06
N ILE A 519 11.90 -24.99 -12.64
CA ILE A 519 12.64 -24.09 -13.54
C ILE A 519 13.78 -23.40 -12.79
N TYR A 520 13.49 -22.77 -11.68
CA TYR A 520 14.48 -21.93 -10.99
C TYR A 520 15.50 -22.75 -10.20
N GLU A 521 15.08 -23.77 -9.48
CA GLU A 521 15.96 -24.63 -8.69
C GLU A 521 16.65 -25.67 -9.56
N GLY A 522 15.89 -26.47 -10.33
CA GLY A 522 16.42 -27.57 -11.10
C GLY A 522 17.17 -27.12 -12.35
N VAL A 523 16.54 -26.27 -13.22
CA VAL A 523 17.15 -25.91 -14.53
C VAL A 523 18.13 -24.75 -14.38
N CYS A 524 17.77 -23.69 -13.63
CA CYS A 524 18.64 -22.53 -13.42
C CYS A 524 19.67 -22.74 -12.28
N GLY A 525 19.56 -23.81 -11.50
CA GLY A 525 20.52 -24.17 -10.45
C GLY A 525 20.50 -23.22 -9.23
N LEU A 526 19.37 -22.60 -8.92
CA LEU A 526 19.25 -21.66 -7.80
C LEU A 526 19.49 -22.37 -6.46
N ASP A 527 19.09 -23.64 -6.31
CA ASP A 527 19.33 -24.48 -5.12
C ASP A 527 20.82 -24.81 -4.90
N ALA A 528 21.61 -24.90 -5.98
CA ALA A 528 23.04 -25.14 -5.90
C ALA A 528 23.83 -23.88 -5.48
N PHE A 529 23.23 -22.70 -5.64
CA PHE A 529 23.83 -21.44 -5.22
C PHE A 529 23.87 -21.31 -3.68
N ASP A 530 22.78 -21.67 -3.00
CA ASP A 530 22.69 -21.62 -1.54
C ASP A 530 23.69 -22.58 -0.85
N LYS A 531 23.95 -23.75 -1.46
CA LYS A 531 24.89 -24.77 -0.94
C LYS A 531 26.36 -24.40 -1.06
N LYS A 532 26.73 -23.42 -1.87
CA LYS A 532 28.11 -22.95 -2.07
C LYS A 532 28.46 -21.73 -1.22
N GLY A 533 27.53 -21.25 -0.43
CA GLY A 533 27.69 -20.10 0.48
C GLY A 533 28.06 -20.49 1.92
N GLU A 534 28.11 -21.80 2.24
CA GLU A 534 28.73 -22.37 3.43
C GLU A 534 30.21 -22.71 3.10
#